data_b3736989b2b0cc2d0219f4a2b94257b7
#
_entry.id   b3736989b2b0cc2d0219f4a2b94257b7
#
_cell.length_a   1.000
_cell.length_b   1.000
_cell.length_c   1.000
_cell.angle_alpha   90.00
_cell.angle_beta   90.00
_cell.angle_gamma   90.00
#
_symmetry.space_group_name_H-M   'P 1'
#
loop_
_entity.id
_entity.type
_entity.pdbx_description
1 polymer ?
#
loop_
_entity_poly.entity_id
_entity_poly.type
_entity_poly.pdbx_seq_one_letter_code
_entity_poly.pdbx_strand_id
1 'polypeptide(L)'
;MFSRLRFHLRVLWGVLLWSSAAAAWAAAGVRAPEEIPGVVRVDAEGLIETVRTVEDLVLVDSRIAMDRKQGYIEGSLSLPDVETDCERLAAVVPVKTHPVLFYCNGPKCGRSVAAIGIARACGYSNLYWFRGGFKEWSEKGYPFLKE
;
A
#
# COMPACT_ATOMS: atom_id res chain seq x y z
N MET A 1 6.85 74.90 43.31
CA MET A 1 8.12 74.34 42.83
C MET A 1 7.91 72.91 42.56
N PHE A 2 7.77 72.56 41.31
CA PHE A 2 7.23 71.25 40.89
C PHE A 2 8.36 70.28 40.54
N SER A 3 8.49 69.22 41.33
CA SER A 3 9.41 68.10 41.09
C SER A 3 8.75 67.18 40.06
N ARG A 4 9.38 66.99 38.88
CA ARG A 4 8.93 66.11 37.82
C ARG A 4 9.46 64.72 38.12
N LEU A 5 8.55 63.81 38.51
CA LEU A 5 8.81 62.39 38.66
C LEU A 5 8.83 61.72 37.29
N ARG A 6 10.01 61.28 36.83
CA ARG A 6 10.14 60.54 35.57
C ARG A 6 9.90 59.07 35.83
N PHE A 7 8.73 58.58 35.37
CA PHE A 7 8.44 57.15 35.30
C PHE A 7 9.21 56.54 34.14
N HIS A 8 10.21 55.72 34.44
CA HIS A 8 10.84 54.85 33.45
C HIS A 8 10.04 53.60 33.31
N LEU A 9 9.23 53.52 32.22
CA LEU A 9 8.51 52.32 31.81
C LEU A 9 9.52 51.35 31.18
N ARG A 10 9.97 50.34 31.93
CA ARG A 10 10.74 49.24 31.40
C ARG A 10 9.84 48.28 30.67
N VAL A 11 9.81 48.38 29.36
CA VAL A 11 9.16 47.39 28.48
C VAL A 11 10.04 46.14 28.46
N LEU A 12 9.67 45.13 29.21
CA LEU A 12 10.27 43.79 29.13
C LEU A 12 9.77 43.15 27.86
N TRP A 13 10.59 43.10 26.83
CA TRP A 13 10.34 42.29 25.65
C TRP A 13 10.56 40.83 26.04
N GLY A 14 9.45 40.10 26.32
CA GLY A 14 9.43 38.65 26.44
C GLY A 14 9.61 38.03 25.04
N VAL A 15 10.82 37.57 24.76
CA VAL A 15 11.04 36.74 23.56
C VAL A 15 10.41 35.39 23.82
N LEU A 16 9.20 35.18 23.29
CA LEU A 16 8.57 33.87 23.19
C LEU A 16 9.36 33.05 22.16
N LEU A 17 10.26 32.22 22.66
CA LEU A 17 10.88 31.16 21.87
C LEU A 17 9.78 30.11 21.52
N TRP A 18 9.17 30.25 20.37
CA TRP A 18 8.40 29.17 19.76
C TRP A 18 9.40 28.10 19.33
N SER A 19 9.60 27.14 20.18
CA SER A 19 10.22 25.89 19.78
C SER A 19 9.27 25.17 18.82
N SER A 20 9.47 25.40 17.51
CA SER A 20 8.90 24.60 16.46
C SER A 20 9.48 23.20 16.57
N ALA A 21 8.82 22.33 17.33
CA ALA A 21 9.02 20.90 17.23
C ALA A 21 8.54 20.50 15.82
N ALA A 22 9.43 20.60 14.83
CA ALA A 22 9.26 19.96 13.57
C ALA A 22 9.18 18.46 13.87
N ALA A 23 7.97 17.93 13.96
CA ALA A 23 7.74 16.51 13.98
C ALA A 23 8.35 15.96 12.70
N ALA A 24 9.55 15.39 12.82
CA ALA A 24 10.15 14.56 11.79
C ALA A 24 9.23 13.33 11.65
N TRP A 25 8.27 13.42 10.76
CA TRP A 25 7.58 12.25 10.23
C TRP A 25 8.62 11.53 9.39
N ALA A 26 9.44 10.73 10.07
CA ALA A 26 10.24 9.75 9.39
C ALA A 26 9.25 8.94 8.55
N ALA A 27 9.48 8.94 7.23
CA ALA A 27 8.80 8.03 6.31
C ALA A 27 9.24 6.61 6.68
N ALA A 28 8.64 6.08 7.74
CA ALA A 28 8.63 4.65 7.99
C ALA A 28 7.91 4.06 6.78
N GLY A 29 8.66 3.38 5.91
CA GLY A 29 8.07 2.69 4.76
C GLY A 29 6.83 1.95 5.22
N VAL A 30 5.68 2.23 4.60
CA VAL A 30 4.38 1.73 5.04
C VAL A 30 4.45 0.22 5.04
N ARG A 31 4.68 -0.36 6.21
CA ARG A 31 4.66 -1.81 6.39
C ARG A 31 3.22 -2.27 6.19
N ALA A 32 3.02 -3.27 5.35
CA ALA A 32 1.70 -3.85 5.15
C ALA A 32 1.14 -4.35 6.50
N PRO A 33 -0.15 -4.13 6.78
CA PRO A 33 -0.80 -4.61 8.00
C PRO A 33 -0.76 -6.14 8.08
N GLU A 34 -1.13 -6.71 9.21
CA GLU A 34 -1.26 -8.17 9.30
C GLU A 34 -2.51 -8.66 8.55
N GLU A 35 -3.59 -7.89 8.59
CA GLU A 35 -4.87 -8.20 7.95
C GLU A 35 -5.49 -6.94 7.35
N ILE A 36 -6.32 -7.14 6.34
CA ILE A 36 -7.18 -6.09 5.75
C ILE A 36 -8.63 -6.52 5.98
N PRO A 37 -9.42 -5.79 6.78
CA PRO A 37 -10.81 -6.19 7.07
C PRO A 37 -11.61 -6.46 5.79
N GLY A 38 -12.29 -7.61 5.71
CA GLY A 38 -13.11 -7.99 4.56
C GLY A 38 -12.33 -8.39 3.30
N VAL A 39 -11.03 -8.69 3.43
CA VAL A 39 -10.18 -9.25 2.37
C VAL A 39 -9.66 -10.61 2.84
N VAL A 40 -9.75 -11.61 1.99
CA VAL A 40 -9.24 -12.95 2.29
C VAL A 40 -7.72 -12.95 2.15
N ARG A 41 -7.00 -13.08 3.28
CA ARG A 41 -5.56 -13.23 3.26
C ARG A 41 -5.17 -14.68 2.95
N VAL A 42 -4.20 -14.85 2.06
CA VAL A 42 -3.60 -16.15 1.72
C VAL A 42 -2.08 -16.11 1.86
N ASP A 43 -1.47 -17.26 2.10
CA ASP A 43 -0.04 -17.54 1.93
C ASP A 43 0.21 -18.14 0.54
N ALA A 44 1.43 -18.58 0.26
CA ALA A 44 1.79 -19.11 -1.05
C ALA A 44 1.02 -20.39 -1.41
N GLU A 45 0.82 -21.29 -0.46
CA GLU A 45 0.01 -22.51 -0.64
C GLU A 45 -1.46 -22.18 -0.82
N GLY A 46 -1.97 -21.24 -0.02
CA GLY A 46 -3.33 -20.73 -0.15
C GLY A 46 -3.56 -20.03 -1.50
N LEU A 47 -2.56 -19.34 -2.05
CA LEU A 47 -2.62 -18.78 -3.40
C LEU A 47 -2.78 -19.90 -4.43
N ILE A 48 -1.95 -20.95 -4.35
CA ILE A 48 -2.05 -22.11 -5.28
C ILE A 48 -3.45 -22.73 -5.22
N GLU A 49 -3.97 -22.94 -4.02
CA GLU A 49 -5.30 -23.52 -3.83
C GLU A 49 -6.40 -22.58 -4.34
N THR A 50 -6.28 -21.27 -4.08
CA THR A 50 -7.23 -20.27 -4.58
C THR A 50 -7.30 -20.26 -6.11
N VAL A 51 -6.13 -20.30 -6.78
CA VAL A 51 -6.07 -20.37 -8.26
C VAL A 51 -6.74 -21.63 -8.80
N ARG A 52 -6.67 -22.75 -8.06
CA ARG A 52 -7.25 -24.02 -8.49
C ARG A 52 -8.77 -24.13 -8.28
N THR A 53 -9.28 -23.46 -7.26
CA THR A 53 -10.66 -23.67 -6.78
C THR A 53 -11.60 -22.50 -7.00
N VAL A 54 -11.05 -21.29 -7.18
CA VAL A 54 -11.85 -20.08 -7.38
C VAL A 54 -11.91 -19.77 -8.87
N GLU A 55 -13.09 -19.95 -9.45
CA GLU A 55 -13.35 -19.64 -10.85
C GLU A 55 -13.19 -18.13 -11.12
N ASP A 56 -12.73 -17.78 -12.32
CA ASP A 56 -12.57 -16.42 -12.80
C ASP A 56 -11.66 -15.54 -11.93
N LEU A 57 -10.77 -16.14 -11.12
CA LEU A 57 -9.81 -15.40 -10.30
C LEU A 57 -8.84 -14.64 -11.19
N VAL A 58 -8.75 -13.33 -10.94
CA VAL A 58 -7.74 -12.48 -11.56
C VAL A 58 -6.62 -12.22 -10.55
N LEU A 59 -5.40 -12.61 -10.92
CA LEU A 59 -4.20 -12.36 -10.11
C LEU A 59 -3.51 -11.08 -10.58
N VAL A 60 -3.35 -10.11 -9.68
CA VAL A 60 -2.80 -8.78 -9.96
C VAL A 60 -1.47 -8.57 -9.25
N ASP A 61 -0.43 -8.29 -10.02
CA ASP A 61 0.87 -7.83 -9.54
C ASP A 61 0.86 -6.31 -9.39
N SER A 62 0.83 -5.83 -8.15
CA SER A 62 0.80 -4.40 -7.83
C SER A 62 2.20 -3.76 -7.76
N ARG A 63 3.25 -4.49 -8.14
CA ARG A 63 4.63 -3.98 -8.15
C ARG A 63 4.87 -3.10 -9.36
N ILE A 64 5.89 -2.25 -9.27
CA ILE A 64 6.39 -1.50 -10.45
C ILE A 64 6.99 -2.45 -11.48
N ALA A 65 7.02 -2.04 -12.74
CA ALA A 65 7.55 -2.83 -13.84
C ALA A 65 8.99 -3.30 -13.62
N MET A 66 9.83 -2.50 -12.95
CA MET A 66 11.23 -2.87 -12.68
C MET A 66 11.32 -4.07 -11.71
N ASP A 67 10.44 -4.16 -10.71
CA ASP A 67 10.38 -5.31 -9.80
C ASP A 67 9.89 -6.56 -10.53
N ARG A 68 8.89 -6.39 -11.42
CA ARG A 68 8.33 -7.47 -12.22
C ARG A 68 9.35 -8.10 -13.17
N LYS A 69 10.25 -7.34 -13.75
CA LYS A 69 11.35 -7.85 -14.60
C LYS A 69 12.27 -8.84 -13.88
N GLN A 70 12.39 -8.73 -12.56
CA GLN A 70 13.19 -9.66 -11.76
C GLN A 70 12.51 -11.03 -11.59
N GLY A 71 11.22 -11.10 -11.80
CA GLY A 71 10.40 -12.30 -11.75
C GLY A 71 8.97 -11.99 -11.33
N TYR A 72 8.00 -12.79 -11.80
CA TYR A 72 6.59 -12.64 -11.47
C TYR A 72 5.88 -13.99 -11.47
N ILE A 73 4.78 -14.07 -10.73
CA ILE A 73 3.95 -15.27 -10.65
C ILE A 73 3.22 -15.44 -11.97
N GLU A 74 3.34 -16.62 -12.58
CA GLU A 74 2.69 -16.94 -13.84
C GLU A 74 1.18 -16.69 -13.78
N GLY A 75 0.61 -16.14 -14.85
CA GLY A 75 -0.80 -15.77 -14.94
C GLY A 75 -1.15 -14.44 -14.27
N SER A 76 -0.20 -13.78 -13.59
CA SER A 76 -0.48 -12.47 -13.00
C SER A 76 -0.44 -11.35 -14.03
N LEU A 77 -1.43 -10.45 -13.95
CA LEU A 77 -1.49 -9.21 -14.71
C LEU A 77 -0.70 -8.11 -14.00
N SER A 78 0.09 -7.35 -14.76
CA SER A 78 0.82 -6.19 -14.23
C SER A 78 -0.13 -5.00 -14.11
N LEU A 79 -0.37 -4.54 -12.88
CA LEU A 79 -1.08 -3.29 -12.61
C LEU A 79 -0.46 -2.63 -11.38
N PRO A 80 0.64 -1.87 -11.57
CA PRO A 80 1.29 -1.15 -10.47
C PRO A 80 0.32 -0.30 -9.67
N ASP A 81 0.51 -0.24 -8.35
CA ASP A 81 -0.35 0.54 -7.45
C ASP A 81 -0.47 2.01 -7.87
N VAL A 82 0.63 2.61 -8.36
CA VAL A 82 0.68 3.99 -8.84
C VAL A 82 -0.08 4.21 -10.16
N GLU A 83 -0.42 3.13 -10.85
CA GLU A 83 -1.21 3.14 -12.09
C GLU A 83 -2.64 2.62 -11.88
N THR A 84 -2.93 2.12 -10.69
CA THR A 84 -4.24 1.54 -10.37
C THR A 84 -5.27 2.64 -10.18
N ASP A 85 -6.34 2.59 -10.96
CA ASP A 85 -7.54 3.39 -10.85
C ASP A 85 -8.77 2.57 -11.26
N CYS A 86 -9.96 3.16 -11.19
CA CYS A 86 -11.19 2.43 -11.49
C CYS A 86 -11.31 2.01 -12.97
N GLU A 87 -10.79 2.81 -13.89
CA GLU A 87 -10.82 2.54 -15.33
C GLU A 87 -9.90 1.40 -15.67
N ARG A 88 -8.65 1.45 -15.21
CA ARG A 88 -7.65 0.39 -15.43
C ARG A 88 -8.03 -0.92 -14.74
N LEU A 89 -8.61 -0.86 -13.55
CA LEU A 89 -9.17 -2.04 -12.91
C LEU A 89 -10.30 -2.65 -13.74
N ALA A 90 -11.23 -1.83 -14.25
CA ALA A 90 -12.32 -2.32 -15.09
C ALA A 90 -11.82 -2.90 -16.42
N ALA A 91 -10.69 -2.45 -16.95
CA ALA A 91 -10.08 -3.01 -18.15
C ALA A 91 -9.55 -4.44 -17.94
N VAL A 92 -9.03 -4.75 -16.75
CA VAL A 92 -8.49 -6.09 -16.42
C VAL A 92 -9.48 -6.98 -15.66
N VAL A 93 -10.41 -6.37 -14.91
CA VAL A 93 -11.47 -7.05 -14.15
C VAL A 93 -12.81 -6.35 -14.42
N PRO A 94 -13.47 -6.62 -15.53
CA PRO A 94 -14.70 -5.91 -15.93
C PRO A 94 -15.87 -6.08 -14.96
N VAL A 95 -15.93 -7.21 -14.27
CA VAL A 95 -17.03 -7.54 -13.35
C VAL A 95 -16.56 -7.36 -11.90
N LYS A 96 -17.19 -6.43 -11.18
CA LYS A 96 -16.78 -6.02 -9.82
C LYS A 96 -16.97 -7.10 -8.75
N THR A 97 -17.74 -8.13 -9.03
CA THR A 97 -17.92 -9.30 -8.15
C THR A 97 -16.96 -10.44 -8.45
N HIS A 98 -16.19 -10.36 -9.54
CA HIS A 98 -15.15 -11.34 -9.82
C HIS A 98 -14.09 -11.32 -8.72
N PRO A 99 -13.55 -12.49 -8.37
CA PRO A 99 -12.48 -12.59 -7.39
C PRO A 99 -11.19 -11.97 -7.93
N VAL A 100 -10.58 -11.10 -7.14
CA VAL A 100 -9.31 -10.44 -7.48
C VAL A 100 -8.31 -10.64 -6.36
N LEU A 101 -7.18 -11.23 -6.68
CA LEU A 101 -6.09 -11.44 -5.74
C LEU A 101 -4.93 -10.51 -6.06
N PHE A 102 -4.57 -9.68 -5.09
CA PHE A 102 -3.46 -8.74 -5.20
C PHE A 102 -2.24 -9.25 -4.47
N TYR A 103 -1.06 -9.03 -5.05
CA TYR A 103 0.21 -9.21 -4.35
C TYR A 103 1.22 -8.11 -4.69
N CYS A 104 2.27 -8.00 -3.88
CA CYS A 104 3.43 -7.16 -4.17
C CYS A 104 4.73 -7.86 -3.75
N ASN A 105 5.78 -7.11 -3.35
CA ASN A 105 7.06 -7.72 -3.03
C ASN A 105 7.03 -8.59 -1.75
N GLY A 106 6.26 -8.22 -0.73
CA GLY A 106 6.19 -8.97 0.53
C GLY A 106 5.66 -8.15 1.71
N PRO A 107 5.80 -8.63 2.96
CA PRO A 107 5.17 -8.03 4.14
C PRO A 107 5.59 -6.60 4.47
N LYS A 108 6.68 -6.12 3.90
CA LYS A 108 7.17 -4.74 4.06
C LYS A 108 6.72 -3.81 2.93
N CYS A 109 5.91 -4.31 1.99
CA CYS A 109 5.46 -3.59 0.81
C CYS A 109 3.98 -3.21 0.94
N GLY A 110 3.65 -1.93 0.89
CA GLY A 110 2.27 -1.42 0.99
C GLY A 110 1.52 -1.33 -0.34
N ARG A 111 2.15 -1.65 -1.49
CA ARG A 111 1.57 -1.44 -2.82
C ARG A 111 0.28 -2.22 -3.06
N SER A 112 0.26 -3.51 -2.72
CA SER A 112 -0.97 -4.31 -2.83
C SER A 112 -2.07 -3.84 -1.88
N VAL A 113 -1.71 -3.31 -0.71
CA VAL A 113 -2.68 -2.69 0.22
C VAL A 113 -3.30 -1.45 -0.39
N ALA A 114 -2.49 -0.58 -1.02
CA ALA A 114 -2.97 0.61 -1.72
C ALA A 114 -3.90 0.23 -2.88
N ALA A 115 -3.50 -0.74 -3.73
CA ALA A 115 -4.30 -1.24 -4.84
C ALA A 115 -5.66 -1.83 -4.37
N ILE A 116 -5.67 -2.59 -3.28
CA ILE A 116 -6.89 -3.11 -2.65
C ILE A 116 -7.79 -1.97 -2.16
N GLY A 117 -7.22 -0.93 -1.55
CA GLY A 117 -7.97 0.25 -1.13
C GLY A 117 -8.67 0.94 -2.30
N ILE A 118 -7.98 1.10 -3.42
CA ILE A 118 -8.54 1.65 -4.66
C ILE A 118 -9.62 0.73 -5.21
N ALA A 119 -9.36 -0.58 -5.30
CA ALA A 119 -10.34 -1.56 -5.79
C ALA A 119 -11.65 -1.50 -4.99
N ARG A 120 -11.58 -1.40 -3.66
CA ARG A 120 -12.76 -1.20 -2.80
C ARG A 120 -13.52 0.08 -3.13
N ALA A 121 -12.79 1.18 -3.24
CA ALA A 121 -13.40 2.48 -3.58
C ALA A 121 -14.09 2.42 -4.95
N CYS A 122 -13.59 1.60 -5.88
CA CYS A 122 -14.20 1.33 -7.19
C CYS A 122 -15.36 0.31 -7.15
N GLY A 123 -15.67 -0.26 -5.98
CA GLY A 123 -16.81 -1.16 -5.78
C GLY A 123 -16.50 -2.66 -5.96
N TYR A 124 -15.24 -3.06 -6.01
CA TYR A 124 -14.87 -4.47 -5.98
C TYR A 124 -15.06 -5.05 -4.57
N SER A 125 -15.70 -6.19 -4.45
CA SER A 125 -16.12 -6.78 -3.18
C SER A 125 -15.51 -8.15 -2.86
N ASN A 126 -15.04 -8.89 -3.88
CA ASN A 126 -14.48 -10.22 -3.72
C ASN A 126 -12.95 -10.18 -3.82
N LEU A 127 -12.31 -9.77 -2.73
CA LEU A 127 -10.89 -9.41 -2.70
C LEU A 127 -10.08 -10.40 -1.88
N TYR A 128 -8.96 -10.81 -2.46
CA TYR A 128 -7.94 -11.67 -1.86
C TYR A 128 -6.61 -10.94 -1.80
N TRP A 129 -5.76 -11.33 -0.88
CA TRP A 129 -4.47 -10.71 -0.68
C TRP A 129 -3.39 -11.73 -0.34
N PHE A 130 -2.40 -11.86 -1.20
CA PHE A 130 -1.18 -12.61 -0.90
C PHE A 130 -0.15 -11.68 -0.26
N ARG A 131 -0.20 -11.60 1.09
CA ARG A 131 0.64 -10.69 1.90
C ARG A 131 2.11 -11.00 1.76
N GLY A 132 2.48 -12.28 1.74
CA GLY A 132 3.86 -12.75 1.60
C GLY A 132 4.51 -12.33 0.29
N GLY A 133 3.70 -12.14 -0.75
CA GLY A 133 4.09 -11.60 -2.03
C GLY A 133 5.14 -12.41 -2.77
N PHE A 134 5.76 -11.78 -3.76
CA PHE A 134 6.77 -12.44 -4.58
C PHE A 134 7.99 -12.94 -3.78
N LYS A 135 8.31 -12.28 -2.67
CA LYS A 135 9.37 -12.72 -1.77
C LYS A 135 9.11 -14.11 -1.20
N GLU A 136 7.94 -14.32 -0.58
CA GLU A 136 7.56 -15.63 -0.04
C GLU A 136 7.51 -16.70 -1.14
N TRP A 137 6.90 -16.35 -2.28
CA TRP A 137 6.80 -17.25 -3.44
C TRP A 137 8.16 -17.75 -3.90
N SER A 138 9.12 -16.86 -4.10
CA SER A 138 10.46 -17.21 -4.57
C SER A 138 11.31 -17.92 -3.50
N GLU A 139 11.18 -17.54 -2.22
CA GLU A 139 11.90 -18.18 -1.12
C GLU A 139 11.46 -19.64 -0.88
N LYS A 140 10.18 -19.93 -1.16
CA LYS A 140 9.66 -21.29 -1.14
C LYS A 140 10.04 -22.11 -2.39
N GLY A 141 10.72 -21.50 -3.35
CA GLY A 141 11.19 -22.18 -4.57
C GLY A 141 10.10 -22.45 -5.59
N TYR A 142 8.96 -21.77 -5.52
CA TYR A 142 7.90 -21.88 -6.52
C TYR A 142 8.34 -21.29 -7.86
N PRO A 143 7.90 -21.87 -9.00
CA PRO A 143 8.27 -21.39 -10.33
C PRO A 143 7.72 -19.99 -10.59
N PHE A 144 8.48 -19.20 -11.32
CA PHE A 144 8.11 -17.86 -11.75
C PHE A 144 8.71 -17.54 -13.12
N LEU A 145 8.10 -16.57 -13.80
CA LEU A 145 8.56 -16.08 -15.09
C LEU A 145 9.41 -14.81 -14.92
N LYS A 146 10.16 -14.44 -15.95
CA LYS A 146 10.91 -13.17 -16.07
C LYS A 146 10.56 -12.53 -17.41
N GLU A 147 10.54 -11.19 -17.41
CA GLU A 147 10.44 -10.38 -18.62
C GLU A 147 11.82 -10.09 -19.20
#